data_5c76692ed35431b937ba73ca407e7acb
#
_entry.id   5c76692ed35431b937ba73ca407e7acb
#
_cell.length_a   1.000
_cell.length_b   1.000
_cell.length_c   1.000
_cell.angle_alpha   90.00
_cell.angle_beta   90.00
_cell.angle_gamma   90.00
#
_symmetry.space_group_name_H-M   'P 1'
#
loop_
_entity.id
_entity.type
_entity.pdbx_description
1 polymer ?
#
loop_
_entity_poly.entity_id
_entity_poly.type
_entity_poly.pdbx_seq_one_letter_code
_entity_poly.pdbx_strand_id
1 'polypeptide(L)'
;MNNDYGRKLELVTFDKGTGLEAVSHYQFYTGTSVVRCWTTLTNKGSEVQTIEYMSSFALTGVEKEGLKKPEDKMKIWVCHNSWQRELQWQDYTLEQVGLASSAKPTEQRSSKVFACTNVGNWSAKEYIPMGVLENTEAGSVLFWQIEQNGSWHWELSDVGGHFYLQLSGPSEIESHWYKNLVPNESIESVKCAVGSVTGSFDKAMDELTKYRRKIRRRNKDNQRLAVIFNDYMNCLWGDPTAEKEFPLVDAAAEAGCEYFCIDAGWYADGFWWDEVGEWKESRKRFPNGVKEVADYIRKKGMIPGLWLEIEVMGIKCPLVDSVCDDSWFFTRHGKRVYDRSRYQLDFRNPKVRSHADEVID
;
A
#
# COMPACT_ATOMS: atom_id res chain seq x y z
N MET A 1 -5.57 -10.79 -25.79
CA MET A 1 -6.46 -9.69 -26.24
C MET A 1 -5.66 -8.38 -26.29
N ASN A 2 -5.94 -7.51 -27.25
CA ASN A 2 -5.36 -6.15 -27.29
C ASN A 2 -6.30 -5.18 -26.55
N ASN A 3 -5.75 -4.21 -25.85
CA ASN A 3 -6.48 -3.12 -25.23
C ASN A 3 -5.69 -1.81 -25.34
N ASP A 4 -6.22 -0.71 -24.80
CA ASP A 4 -5.61 0.64 -24.90
C ASP A 4 -4.21 0.74 -24.28
N TYR A 5 -3.85 -0.19 -23.38
CA TYR A 5 -2.54 -0.24 -22.74
C TYR A 5 -1.53 -1.09 -23.51
N GLY A 6 -1.99 -2.11 -24.25
CA GLY A 6 -1.14 -3.05 -24.94
C GLY A 6 -1.81 -4.43 -25.12
N ARG A 7 -1.14 -5.49 -24.69
CA ARG A 7 -1.63 -6.87 -24.81
C ARG A 7 -1.96 -7.44 -23.43
N LYS A 8 -3.03 -8.21 -23.35
CA LYS A 8 -3.41 -8.99 -22.17
C LYS A 8 -3.42 -10.47 -22.52
N LEU A 9 -2.75 -11.27 -21.68
CA LEU A 9 -2.82 -12.73 -21.67
C LEU A 9 -3.61 -13.16 -20.45
N GLU A 10 -4.47 -14.15 -20.61
CA GLU A 10 -5.23 -14.80 -19.54
C GLU A 10 -5.02 -16.31 -19.65
N LEU A 11 -4.62 -16.92 -18.55
CA LEU A 11 -4.51 -18.38 -18.42
C LEU A 11 -5.58 -18.85 -17.45
N VAL A 12 -6.47 -19.71 -17.96
CA VAL A 12 -7.57 -20.26 -17.16
C VAL A 12 -7.20 -21.68 -16.74
N THR A 13 -7.28 -21.94 -15.45
CA THR A 13 -7.13 -23.25 -14.88
C THR A 13 -8.35 -23.60 -14.03
N PHE A 14 -8.72 -24.87 -13.98
CA PHE A 14 -9.90 -25.33 -13.25
C PHE A 14 -9.55 -26.59 -12.46
N ASP A 15 -9.85 -26.58 -11.17
CA ASP A 15 -9.75 -27.76 -10.32
C ASP A 15 -11.11 -28.45 -10.16
N LYS A 16 -11.21 -29.69 -10.66
CA LYS A 16 -12.45 -30.46 -10.60
C LYS A 16 -12.81 -30.92 -9.18
N GLY A 17 -11.82 -31.02 -8.29
CA GLY A 17 -12.05 -31.48 -6.93
C GLY A 17 -12.76 -30.45 -6.08
N THR A 18 -12.33 -29.20 -6.15
CA THR A 18 -12.88 -28.08 -5.38
C THR A 18 -13.92 -27.25 -6.16
N GLY A 19 -13.93 -27.36 -7.48
CA GLY A 19 -14.73 -26.50 -8.34
C GLY A 19 -14.17 -25.08 -8.49
N LEU A 20 -12.92 -24.84 -8.11
CA LEU A 20 -12.29 -23.52 -8.24
C LEU A 20 -11.75 -23.32 -9.65
N GLU A 21 -12.08 -22.16 -10.22
CA GLU A 21 -11.52 -21.63 -11.46
C GLU A 21 -10.59 -20.48 -11.15
N ALA A 22 -9.31 -20.59 -11.57
CA ALA A 22 -8.34 -19.52 -11.46
C ALA A 22 -7.99 -18.96 -12.84
N VAL A 23 -8.08 -17.64 -12.97
CA VAL A 23 -7.66 -16.90 -14.15
C VAL A 23 -6.45 -16.06 -13.77
N SER A 24 -5.28 -16.45 -14.28
CA SER A 24 -4.05 -15.66 -14.15
C SER A 24 -3.98 -14.63 -15.26
N HIS A 25 -3.90 -13.35 -14.88
CA HIS A 25 -3.88 -12.22 -15.80
C HIS A 25 -2.48 -11.65 -15.94
N TYR A 26 -2.06 -11.37 -17.17
CA TYR A 26 -0.79 -10.73 -17.51
C TYR A 26 -1.06 -9.58 -18.46
N GLN A 27 -0.99 -8.34 -17.97
CA GLN A 27 -1.17 -7.14 -18.78
C GLN A 27 0.18 -6.55 -19.15
N PHE A 28 0.51 -6.58 -20.41
CA PHE A 28 1.71 -5.96 -20.99
C PHE A 28 1.40 -4.52 -21.40
N TYR A 29 2.33 -3.62 -21.13
CA TYR A 29 2.18 -2.20 -21.45
C TYR A 29 3.14 -1.80 -22.57
N THR A 30 2.62 -1.30 -23.67
CA THR A 30 3.43 -0.89 -24.83
C THR A 30 4.49 0.14 -24.42
N GLY A 31 5.77 -0.10 -24.77
CA GLY A 31 6.90 0.79 -24.48
C GLY A 31 7.39 0.75 -23.03
N THR A 32 7.09 -0.31 -22.28
CA THR A 32 7.70 -0.61 -21.00
C THR A 32 8.13 -2.08 -20.94
N SER A 33 9.09 -2.39 -20.08
CA SER A 33 9.52 -3.76 -19.77
C SER A 33 8.75 -4.35 -18.58
N VAL A 34 7.51 -3.91 -18.34
CA VAL A 34 6.71 -4.29 -17.17
C VAL A 34 5.47 -5.05 -17.59
N VAL A 35 5.18 -6.11 -16.86
CA VAL A 35 3.94 -6.89 -16.91
C VAL A 35 3.22 -6.72 -15.58
N ARG A 36 1.95 -6.35 -15.61
CA ARG A 36 1.09 -6.32 -14.43
C ARG A 36 0.37 -7.65 -14.29
N CYS A 37 0.51 -8.30 -13.14
CA CYS A 37 0.00 -9.64 -12.87
C CYS A 37 -0.99 -9.64 -11.71
N TRP A 38 -2.02 -10.48 -11.80
CA TRP A 38 -2.95 -10.81 -10.73
C TRP A 38 -3.71 -12.08 -11.08
N THR A 39 -4.36 -12.67 -10.09
CA THR A 39 -5.20 -13.86 -10.24
C THR A 39 -6.63 -13.54 -9.83
N THR A 40 -7.62 -13.91 -10.64
CA THR A 40 -9.02 -13.97 -10.26
C THR A 40 -9.37 -15.41 -9.93
N LEU A 41 -9.88 -15.66 -8.74
CA LEU A 41 -10.34 -16.96 -8.30
C LEU A 41 -11.86 -16.94 -8.17
N THR A 42 -12.54 -17.89 -8.81
CA THR A 42 -14.00 -18.02 -8.78
C THR A 42 -14.39 -19.40 -8.28
N ASN A 43 -15.29 -19.46 -7.33
CA ASN A 43 -15.88 -20.72 -6.90
C ASN A 43 -17.03 -21.10 -7.86
N LYS A 44 -16.78 -22.04 -8.78
CA LYS A 44 -17.77 -22.64 -9.69
C LYS A 44 -18.42 -23.89 -9.13
N GLY A 45 -17.99 -24.34 -7.92
CA GLY A 45 -18.54 -25.49 -7.22
C GLY A 45 -19.83 -25.18 -6.47
N SER A 46 -20.32 -26.15 -5.74
CA SER A 46 -21.56 -26.05 -4.93
C SER A 46 -21.28 -25.80 -3.45
N GLU A 47 -20.04 -26.00 -2.99
CA GLU A 47 -19.65 -25.90 -1.61
C GLU A 47 -18.81 -24.62 -1.36
N VAL A 48 -18.83 -24.10 -0.14
CA VAL A 48 -17.96 -22.98 0.27
C VAL A 48 -16.50 -23.45 0.25
N GLN A 49 -15.63 -22.65 -0.34
CA GLN A 49 -14.18 -22.90 -0.35
C GLN A 49 -13.47 -21.84 0.49
N THR A 50 -12.65 -22.27 1.45
CA THR A 50 -11.84 -21.34 2.25
C THR A 50 -10.51 -21.09 1.56
N ILE A 51 -10.23 -19.83 1.25
CA ILE A 51 -9.02 -19.39 0.57
C ILE A 51 -8.12 -18.73 1.61
N GLU A 52 -6.97 -19.32 1.89
CA GLU A 52 -6.01 -18.87 2.89
C GLU A 52 -4.79 -18.18 2.27
N TYR A 53 -4.61 -18.33 0.96
CA TYR A 53 -3.49 -17.81 0.20
C TYR A 53 -3.84 -17.63 -1.27
N MET A 54 -3.38 -16.53 -1.89
CA MET A 54 -3.45 -16.30 -3.32
C MET A 54 -2.15 -15.70 -3.84
N SER A 55 -1.46 -16.39 -4.74
CA SER A 55 -0.34 -15.83 -5.47
C SER A 55 -0.80 -14.85 -6.54
N SER A 56 -0.13 -13.70 -6.61
CA SER A 56 -0.29 -12.75 -7.71
C SER A 56 0.69 -13.03 -8.85
N PHE A 57 1.86 -13.56 -8.49
CA PHE A 57 2.93 -13.92 -9.42
C PHE A 57 3.88 -14.92 -8.77
N ALA A 58 4.35 -15.90 -9.54
CA ALA A 58 5.43 -16.78 -9.16
C ALA A 58 6.32 -17.08 -10.38
N LEU A 59 7.63 -17.07 -10.19
CA LEU A 59 8.62 -17.36 -11.22
C LEU A 59 9.74 -18.20 -10.63
N THR A 60 9.99 -19.38 -11.21
CA THR A 60 11.08 -20.28 -10.83
C THR A 60 12.22 -20.22 -11.82
N GLY A 61 13.46 -20.37 -11.34
CA GLY A 61 14.67 -20.33 -12.17
C GLY A 61 15.16 -18.92 -12.44
N VAL A 62 14.93 -18.01 -11.50
CA VAL A 62 15.35 -16.61 -11.59
C VAL A 62 16.89 -16.43 -11.66
N GLU A 63 17.65 -17.49 -11.29
CA GLU A 63 19.13 -17.54 -11.31
C GLU A 63 19.71 -18.14 -12.58
N LYS A 64 18.90 -18.67 -13.49
CA LYS A 64 19.40 -19.55 -14.59
C LYS A 64 20.32 -18.89 -15.59
N GLU A 65 20.23 -17.61 -15.77
CA GLU A 65 21.03 -16.88 -16.73
C GLU A 65 22.49 -16.80 -16.28
N GLY A 66 23.44 -17.14 -17.19
CA GLY A 66 24.89 -17.21 -16.91
C GLY A 66 25.36 -18.57 -16.41
N LEU A 67 26.67 -18.72 -16.22
CA LEU A 67 27.36 -19.98 -15.89
C LEU A 67 27.80 -20.08 -14.42
N LYS A 68 28.02 -18.95 -13.76
CA LYS A 68 28.44 -18.92 -12.36
C LYS A 68 27.32 -19.45 -11.43
N LYS A 69 27.71 -19.86 -10.23
CA LYS A 69 26.76 -20.21 -9.19
C LYS A 69 25.90 -19.02 -8.82
N PRO A 70 24.65 -19.20 -8.37
CA PRO A 70 23.79 -18.10 -7.95
C PRO A 70 24.42 -17.18 -6.91
N GLU A 71 25.13 -17.73 -5.93
CA GLU A 71 25.81 -17.00 -4.86
C GLU A 71 26.88 -16.03 -5.38
N ASP A 72 27.55 -16.37 -6.51
CA ASP A 72 28.65 -15.62 -7.10
C ASP A 72 28.19 -14.52 -8.07
N LYS A 73 26.88 -14.49 -8.41
CA LYS A 73 26.36 -13.59 -9.46
C LYS A 73 25.08 -12.84 -9.08
N MET A 74 24.33 -13.31 -8.09
CA MET A 74 23.04 -12.71 -7.74
C MET A 74 23.16 -11.78 -6.55
N LYS A 75 22.47 -10.62 -6.65
CA LYS A 75 22.28 -9.67 -5.56
C LYS A 75 20.82 -9.33 -5.43
N ILE A 76 20.33 -9.28 -4.19
CA ILE A 76 18.98 -8.84 -3.86
C ILE A 76 19.00 -7.43 -3.27
N TRP A 77 18.22 -6.52 -3.86
CA TRP A 77 18.02 -5.18 -3.34
C TRP A 77 16.71 -5.10 -2.58
N VAL A 78 16.80 -4.63 -1.35
CA VAL A 78 15.66 -4.45 -0.44
C VAL A 78 15.53 -2.99 -0.10
N CYS A 79 14.32 -2.48 -0.14
CA CYS A 79 14.03 -1.12 0.26
C CYS A 79 13.53 -1.09 1.70
N HIS A 80 14.42 -0.84 2.64
CA HIS A 80 14.07 -0.60 4.03
C HIS A 80 13.35 0.72 4.16
N ASN A 81 12.43 0.80 5.09
CA ASN A 81 11.62 1.99 5.29
C ASN A 81 11.28 2.16 6.76
N SER A 82 11.17 3.37 7.20
CA SER A 82 10.52 3.75 8.44
C SER A 82 10.16 5.23 8.38
N TRP A 83 9.34 5.68 9.31
CA TRP A 83 9.02 7.09 9.43
C TRP A 83 10.30 7.93 9.63
N GLN A 84 10.47 8.98 8.81
CA GLN A 84 11.66 9.83 8.71
C GLN A 84 12.96 9.11 8.28
N ARG A 85 12.84 7.91 7.73
CA ARG A 85 13.93 7.15 7.12
C ARG A 85 13.38 6.32 5.96
N GLU A 86 12.75 7.01 5.02
CA GLU A 86 12.11 6.42 3.86
C GLU A 86 13.13 6.01 2.79
N LEU A 87 12.78 5.01 1.98
CA LEU A 87 13.49 4.60 0.76
C LEU A 87 14.98 4.26 0.97
N GLN A 88 15.31 3.53 2.02
CA GLN A 88 16.69 3.07 2.30
C GLN A 88 16.99 1.80 1.50
N TRP A 89 17.40 1.93 0.24
CA TRP A 89 17.81 0.81 -0.58
C TRP A 89 19.16 0.26 -0.16
N GLN A 90 19.23 -1.08 0.00
CA GLN A 90 20.44 -1.82 0.32
C GLN A 90 20.52 -3.09 -0.53
N ASP A 91 21.68 -3.37 -1.12
CA ASP A 91 21.96 -4.64 -1.78
C ASP A 91 22.58 -5.65 -0.82
N TYR A 92 22.23 -6.91 -1.04
CA TYR A 92 22.75 -8.05 -0.29
C TYR A 92 23.13 -9.16 -1.23
N THR A 93 24.20 -9.91 -0.90
CA THR A 93 24.46 -11.19 -1.54
C THR A 93 23.46 -12.24 -1.06
N LEU A 94 23.30 -13.33 -1.81
CA LEU A 94 22.43 -14.42 -1.37
C LEU A 94 22.89 -15.03 -0.03
N GLU A 95 24.20 -15.13 0.20
CA GLU A 95 24.77 -15.60 1.46
C GLU A 95 24.42 -14.69 2.65
N GLN A 96 24.47 -13.36 2.46
CA GLN A 96 24.13 -12.41 3.52
C GLN A 96 22.67 -12.52 3.97
N VAL A 97 21.76 -12.92 3.09
CA VAL A 97 20.37 -13.20 3.41
C VAL A 97 20.09 -14.67 3.76
N GLY A 98 21.17 -15.48 3.85
CA GLY A 98 21.11 -16.89 4.25
C GLY A 98 20.60 -17.84 3.17
N LEU A 99 20.59 -17.43 1.92
CA LEU A 99 20.23 -18.27 0.78
C LEU A 99 21.48 -18.90 0.17
N ALA A 100 21.40 -20.17 -0.14
CA ALA A 100 22.42 -20.91 -0.89
C ALA A 100 21.74 -21.91 -1.81
N SER A 101 22.29 -22.11 -3.01
CA SER A 101 21.78 -23.12 -3.93
C SER A 101 22.00 -24.52 -3.35
N SER A 102 21.00 -25.38 -3.50
CA SER A 102 21.15 -26.79 -3.11
C SER A 102 22.13 -27.48 -4.07
N ALA A 103 23.14 -28.16 -3.51
CA ALA A 103 24.10 -28.94 -4.30
C ALA A 103 23.48 -30.19 -4.96
N LYS A 104 22.25 -30.58 -4.55
CA LYS A 104 21.52 -31.73 -5.09
C LYS A 104 20.10 -31.35 -5.46
N PRO A 105 19.81 -31.06 -6.73
CA PRO A 105 18.50 -30.56 -7.19
C PRO A 105 17.32 -31.50 -6.94
N THR A 106 17.57 -32.77 -6.68
CA THR A 106 16.52 -33.81 -6.68
C THR A 106 15.95 -34.16 -5.32
N GLU A 107 16.59 -33.78 -4.22
CA GLU A 107 16.23 -34.36 -2.91
C GLU A 107 15.98 -33.33 -1.80
N GLN A 108 16.50 -32.14 -1.89
CA GLN A 108 16.39 -31.16 -0.81
C GLN A 108 16.20 -29.74 -1.36
N ARG A 109 15.28 -29.00 -0.77
CA ARG A 109 15.23 -27.55 -0.86
C ARG A 109 15.85 -26.94 0.39
N SER A 110 16.36 -25.76 0.30
CA SER A 110 16.73 -24.97 1.47
C SER A 110 15.55 -24.84 2.41
N SER A 111 15.79 -24.86 3.71
CA SER A 111 14.78 -24.49 4.69
C SER A 111 14.65 -22.97 4.83
N LYS A 112 15.54 -22.22 4.17
CA LYS A 112 15.58 -20.75 4.26
C LYS A 112 14.66 -20.13 3.23
N VAL A 113 13.78 -19.29 3.71
CA VAL A 113 13.03 -18.32 2.93
C VAL A 113 13.54 -16.94 3.30
N PHE A 114 13.92 -16.14 2.32
CA PHE A 114 14.15 -14.72 2.50
C PHE A 114 12.91 -13.98 2.03
N ALA A 115 12.28 -13.24 2.93
CA ALA A 115 11.01 -12.58 2.64
C ALA A 115 10.94 -11.17 3.22
N CYS A 116 10.12 -10.33 2.59
CA CYS A 116 9.64 -9.09 3.17
C CYS A 116 8.11 -9.13 3.23
N THR A 117 7.59 -8.75 4.38
CA THR A 117 6.16 -8.83 4.69
C THR A 117 5.70 -7.52 5.32
N ASN A 118 4.51 -7.08 4.97
CA ASN A 118 3.80 -6.04 5.69
C ASN A 118 2.47 -6.54 6.22
N VAL A 119 2.16 -6.21 7.45
CA VAL A 119 0.89 -6.55 8.10
C VAL A 119 0.20 -5.27 8.53
N GLY A 120 -1.08 -5.11 8.14
CA GLY A 120 -1.89 -3.95 8.46
C GLY A 120 -2.00 -2.96 7.31
N ASN A 121 -2.54 -1.79 7.60
CA ASN A 121 -2.92 -0.77 6.61
C ASN A 121 -1.82 0.25 6.25
N TRP A 122 -0.66 0.16 6.88
CA TRP A 122 0.51 0.96 6.50
C TRP A 122 1.46 0.11 5.65
N SER A 123 1.25 0.10 4.34
CA SER A 123 1.94 -0.82 3.40
C SER A 123 3.45 -0.57 3.26
N ALA A 124 3.93 0.58 3.66
CA ALA A 124 5.33 0.97 3.61
C ALA A 124 5.93 1.16 5.02
N LYS A 125 5.53 0.33 5.98
CA LYS A 125 5.95 0.49 7.39
C LYS A 125 7.44 0.18 7.61
N GLU A 126 7.88 -1.03 7.28
CA GLU A 126 9.26 -1.50 7.51
C GLU A 126 10.03 -1.70 6.19
N TYR A 127 9.28 -1.96 5.14
CA TYR A 127 9.78 -2.13 3.79
C TYR A 127 8.84 -1.44 2.80
N ILE A 128 9.39 -0.97 1.69
CA ILE A 128 8.58 -0.60 0.53
C ILE A 128 8.18 -1.91 -0.19
N PRO A 129 6.95 -2.03 -0.71
CA PRO A 129 6.47 -3.25 -1.38
C PRO A 129 7.14 -3.46 -2.75
N MET A 130 8.45 -3.49 -2.77
CA MET A 130 9.29 -3.58 -3.96
C MET A 130 10.54 -4.40 -3.66
N GLY A 131 11.16 -4.91 -4.73
CA GLY A 131 12.48 -5.52 -4.67
C GLY A 131 13.11 -5.61 -6.06
N VAL A 132 14.41 -5.85 -6.09
CA VAL A 132 15.19 -6.00 -7.31
C VAL A 132 16.17 -7.16 -7.13
N LEU A 133 16.22 -8.05 -8.10
CA LEU A 133 17.17 -9.15 -8.16
C LEU A 133 18.09 -8.93 -9.36
N GLU A 134 19.35 -8.64 -9.10
CA GLU A 134 20.37 -8.35 -10.11
C GLU A 134 21.23 -9.59 -10.36
N ASN A 135 21.41 -9.91 -11.63
CA ASN A 135 22.38 -10.90 -12.08
C ASN A 135 23.59 -10.18 -12.68
N THR A 136 24.67 -10.09 -11.90
CA THR A 136 25.87 -9.32 -12.28
C THR A 136 26.69 -9.97 -13.38
N GLU A 137 26.53 -11.29 -13.63
CA GLU A 137 27.19 -11.98 -14.73
C GLU A 137 26.49 -11.71 -16.07
N ALA A 138 25.16 -11.82 -16.09
CA ALA A 138 24.36 -11.62 -17.29
C ALA A 138 24.07 -10.13 -17.57
N GLY A 139 24.26 -9.26 -16.59
CA GLY A 139 23.86 -7.85 -16.67
C GLY A 139 22.36 -7.68 -16.79
N SER A 140 21.58 -8.59 -16.22
CA SER A 140 20.12 -8.57 -16.22
C SER A 140 19.58 -8.27 -14.83
N VAL A 141 18.43 -7.60 -14.80
CA VAL A 141 17.79 -7.14 -13.55
C VAL A 141 16.31 -7.50 -13.61
N LEU A 142 15.89 -8.37 -12.71
CA LEU A 142 14.47 -8.65 -12.43
C LEU A 142 14.01 -7.71 -11.31
N PHE A 143 12.87 -7.07 -11.47
CA PHE A 143 12.34 -6.14 -10.48
C PHE A 143 10.83 -6.27 -10.34
N TRP A 144 10.32 -5.90 -9.17
CA TRP A 144 8.88 -5.99 -8.87
C TRP A 144 8.39 -4.89 -7.94
N GLN A 145 7.08 -4.65 -7.98
CA GLN A 145 6.33 -3.93 -6.96
C GLN A 145 4.99 -4.63 -6.71
N ILE A 146 4.52 -4.59 -5.48
CA ILE A 146 3.18 -5.04 -5.10
C ILE A 146 2.30 -3.80 -4.92
N GLU A 147 1.16 -3.76 -5.61
CA GLU A 147 0.27 -2.61 -5.67
C GLU A 147 -0.85 -2.75 -4.65
N GLN A 148 -0.48 -2.65 -3.37
CA GLN A 148 -1.38 -2.80 -2.25
C GLN A 148 -1.07 -1.76 -1.17
N ASN A 149 -2.11 -1.17 -0.60
CA ASN A 149 -2.01 -0.25 0.53
C ASN A 149 -2.25 -0.91 1.89
N GLY A 150 -2.41 -2.22 1.92
CA GLY A 150 -2.55 -3.05 3.11
C GLY A 150 -1.44 -4.09 3.23
N SER A 151 -1.81 -5.29 3.72
CA SER A 151 -0.87 -6.40 3.89
C SER A 151 -0.42 -6.97 2.54
N TRP A 152 0.85 -7.30 2.45
CA TRP A 152 1.49 -7.92 1.30
C TRP A 152 2.70 -8.75 1.72
N HIS A 153 3.12 -9.65 0.84
CA HIS A 153 4.27 -10.51 1.05
C HIS A 153 4.99 -10.78 -0.27
N TRP A 154 6.33 -10.79 -0.24
CA TRP A 154 7.14 -11.40 -1.28
C TRP A 154 8.24 -12.23 -0.67
N GLU A 155 8.61 -13.31 -1.38
CA GLU A 155 9.65 -14.20 -0.92
C GLU A 155 10.56 -14.67 -2.06
N LEU A 156 11.80 -14.93 -1.70
CA LEU A 156 12.83 -15.59 -2.49
C LEU A 156 13.33 -16.82 -1.75
N SER A 157 13.25 -17.98 -2.37
CA SER A 157 13.74 -19.24 -1.83
C SER A 157 14.06 -20.20 -2.98
N ASP A 158 14.34 -21.47 -2.68
CA ASP A 158 14.60 -22.47 -3.70
C ASP A 158 13.59 -23.62 -3.68
N VAL A 159 13.34 -24.17 -4.85
CA VAL A 159 12.54 -25.39 -5.04
C VAL A 159 13.16 -26.23 -6.17
N GLY A 160 13.40 -27.51 -5.89
CA GLY A 160 14.00 -28.40 -6.89
C GLY A 160 15.35 -27.93 -7.43
N GLY A 161 16.15 -27.25 -6.62
CA GLY A 161 17.46 -26.70 -6.98
C GLY A 161 17.43 -25.40 -7.77
N HIS A 162 16.27 -24.77 -7.89
CA HIS A 162 16.10 -23.48 -8.57
C HIS A 162 15.53 -22.45 -7.63
N PHE A 163 16.04 -21.22 -7.70
CA PHE A 163 15.44 -20.11 -6.97
C PHE A 163 14.12 -19.68 -7.59
N TYR A 164 13.18 -19.32 -6.74
CA TYR A 164 11.89 -18.74 -7.13
C TYR A 164 11.65 -17.41 -6.44
N LEU A 165 10.96 -16.54 -7.13
CA LEU A 165 10.34 -15.33 -6.59
C LEU A 165 8.83 -15.54 -6.55
N GLN A 166 8.20 -15.22 -5.41
CA GLN A 166 6.76 -15.25 -5.25
C GLN A 166 6.25 -13.94 -4.67
N LEU A 167 5.14 -13.43 -5.21
CA LEU A 167 4.50 -12.18 -4.81
C LEU A 167 3.04 -12.47 -4.46
N SER A 168 2.57 -11.95 -3.33
CA SER A 168 1.19 -12.12 -2.87
C SER A 168 0.66 -10.91 -2.08
N GLY A 169 -0.63 -10.92 -1.83
CA GLY A 169 -1.30 -10.08 -0.85
C GLY A 169 -1.29 -10.71 0.54
N PRO A 170 -2.33 -10.43 1.35
CA PRO A 170 -2.49 -11.05 2.65
C PRO A 170 -2.70 -12.56 2.54
N SER A 171 -2.26 -13.29 3.57
CA SER A 171 -2.44 -14.72 3.73
C SER A 171 -2.82 -15.08 5.17
N GLU A 172 -3.25 -16.31 5.41
CA GLU A 172 -3.51 -16.76 6.79
C GLU A 172 -2.22 -16.78 7.62
N ILE A 173 -1.13 -17.27 7.06
CA ILE A 173 0.15 -17.40 7.76
C ILE A 173 0.73 -16.04 8.14
N GLU A 174 0.78 -15.11 7.18
CA GLU A 174 1.49 -13.83 7.36
C GLU A 174 0.65 -12.75 8.05
N SER A 175 -0.66 -12.75 7.82
CA SER A 175 -1.54 -11.66 8.26
C SER A 175 -2.88 -12.11 8.83
N HIS A 176 -3.06 -13.42 9.14
CA HIS A 176 -4.31 -13.99 9.65
C HIS A 176 -5.52 -13.70 8.73
N TRP A 177 -5.27 -13.66 7.43
CA TRP A 177 -6.30 -13.41 6.43
C TRP A 177 -6.76 -14.68 5.77
N TYR A 178 -8.07 -14.87 5.71
CA TYR A 178 -8.71 -15.87 4.86
C TYR A 178 -10.03 -15.33 4.30
N LYS A 179 -10.52 -15.98 3.27
CA LYS A 179 -11.80 -15.66 2.66
C LYS A 179 -12.59 -16.94 2.42
N ASN A 180 -13.78 -17.01 3.00
CA ASN A 180 -14.76 -18.02 2.61
C ASN A 180 -15.45 -17.59 1.33
N LEU A 181 -15.19 -18.29 0.24
CA LEU A 181 -15.71 -18.00 -1.09
C LEU A 181 -16.95 -18.88 -1.34
N VAL A 182 -18.11 -18.27 -1.32
CA VAL A 182 -19.38 -18.97 -1.56
C VAL A 182 -19.53 -19.32 -3.04
N PRO A 183 -20.43 -20.29 -3.42
CA PRO A 183 -20.69 -20.62 -4.81
C PRO A 183 -20.98 -19.40 -5.68
N ASN A 184 -20.32 -19.31 -6.84
CA ASN A 184 -20.35 -18.20 -7.81
C ASN A 184 -19.73 -16.88 -7.34
N GLU A 185 -19.13 -16.83 -6.16
CA GLU A 185 -18.35 -15.67 -5.72
C GLU A 185 -16.96 -15.68 -6.35
N SER A 186 -16.43 -14.50 -6.63
CA SER A 186 -15.06 -14.31 -7.13
C SER A 186 -14.27 -13.35 -6.23
N ILE A 187 -12.96 -13.56 -6.18
CA ILE A 187 -12.01 -12.67 -5.52
C ILE A 187 -10.80 -12.45 -6.42
N GLU A 188 -10.22 -11.26 -6.37
CA GLU A 188 -8.94 -10.96 -7.03
C GLU A 188 -7.80 -10.92 -6.01
N SER A 189 -6.63 -11.46 -6.39
CA SER A 189 -5.39 -11.21 -5.66
C SER A 189 -4.98 -9.75 -5.77
N VAL A 190 -4.10 -9.30 -4.88
CA VAL A 190 -3.45 -7.98 -5.05
C VAL A 190 -2.74 -7.94 -6.40
N LYS A 191 -2.66 -6.77 -7.01
CA LYS A 191 -1.95 -6.62 -8.28
C LYS A 191 -0.47 -6.41 -8.02
N CYS A 192 0.37 -6.96 -8.86
CA CYS A 192 1.80 -6.72 -8.82
C CYS A 192 2.31 -6.38 -10.23
N ALA A 193 3.38 -5.61 -10.30
CA ALA A 193 4.09 -5.31 -11.52
C ALA A 193 5.46 -5.97 -11.46
N VAL A 194 5.83 -6.72 -12.48
CA VAL A 194 7.11 -7.41 -12.61
C VAL A 194 7.75 -7.03 -13.92
N GLY A 195 9.05 -6.82 -13.94
CA GLY A 195 9.78 -6.49 -15.15
C GLY A 195 11.19 -7.02 -15.14
N SER A 196 11.78 -7.11 -16.33
CA SER A 196 13.19 -7.45 -16.50
C SER A 196 13.82 -6.53 -17.53
N VAL A 197 15.05 -6.09 -17.24
CA VAL A 197 15.86 -5.26 -18.16
C VAL A 197 17.30 -5.73 -18.18
N THR A 198 17.98 -5.46 -19.28
CA THR A 198 19.45 -5.48 -19.32
C THR A 198 19.96 -4.12 -18.83
N GLY A 199 20.88 -4.14 -17.85
CA GLY A 199 21.44 -2.92 -17.27
C GLY A 199 21.64 -3.00 -15.76
N SER A 200 21.22 -1.96 -15.05
CA SER A 200 21.45 -1.79 -13.61
C SER A 200 20.15 -1.56 -12.85
N PHE A 201 20.27 -1.46 -11.53
CA PHE A 201 19.20 -1.01 -10.63
C PHE A 201 18.51 0.27 -11.12
N ASP A 202 19.27 1.29 -11.54
CA ASP A 202 18.69 2.55 -12.03
C ASP A 202 17.80 2.34 -13.25
N LYS A 203 18.20 1.44 -14.14
CA LYS A 203 17.40 1.10 -15.32
C LYS A 203 16.07 0.43 -14.95
N ALA A 204 16.07 -0.41 -13.93
CA ALA A 204 14.86 -1.02 -13.39
C ALA A 204 13.92 0.04 -12.82
N MET A 205 14.46 1.01 -12.05
CA MET A 205 13.68 2.12 -11.49
C MET A 205 13.10 3.04 -12.57
N ASP A 206 13.84 3.28 -13.65
CA ASP A 206 13.35 4.01 -14.82
C ASP A 206 12.12 3.32 -15.45
N GLU A 207 12.19 2.00 -15.65
CA GLU A 207 11.08 1.24 -16.25
C GLU A 207 9.84 1.22 -15.33
N LEU A 208 10.03 1.06 -14.02
CA LEU A 208 8.92 1.20 -13.06
C LEU A 208 8.32 2.61 -13.09
N THR A 209 9.14 3.64 -13.23
CA THR A 209 8.66 5.03 -13.33
C THR A 209 7.86 5.25 -14.61
N LYS A 210 8.31 4.73 -15.76
CA LYS A 210 7.55 4.76 -17.02
C LYS A 210 6.22 4.04 -16.89
N TYR A 211 6.23 2.86 -16.27
CA TYR A 211 5.03 2.08 -16.01
C TYR A 211 4.04 2.85 -15.11
N ARG A 212 4.49 3.38 -13.96
CA ARG A 212 3.65 4.15 -13.03
C ARG A 212 3.00 5.35 -13.71
N ARG A 213 3.71 6.06 -14.59
CA ARG A 213 3.16 7.16 -15.37
C ARG A 213 2.05 6.72 -16.33
N LYS A 214 2.10 5.48 -16.84
CA LYS A 214 1.06 4.93 -17.73
C LYS A 214 -0.20 4.51 -17.01
N ILE A 215 -0.06 3.90 -15.82
CA ILE A 215 -1.22 3.38 -15.07
C ILE A 215 -1.86 4.42 -14.16
N ARG A 216 -1.16 5.51 -13.86
CA ARG A 216 -1.65 6.58 -12.99
C ARG A 216 -2.92 7.18 -13.54
N ARG A 217 -3.96 7.26 -12.68
CA ARG A 217 -5.21 7.93 -13.04
C ARG A 217 -4.94 9.39 -13.40
N ARG A 218 -5.43 9.81 -14.55
CA ARG A 218 -5.34 11.21 -14.98
C ARG A 218 -6.26 12.05 -14.11
N ASN A 219 -5.72 13.14 -13.55
CA ASN A 219 -6.47 14.17 -12.84
C ASN A 219 -5.79 15.53 -13.06
N LYS A 220 -6.48 16.61 -12.67
CA LYS A 220 -5.96 17.99 -12.84
C LYS A 220 -4.73 18.25 -11.97
N ASP A 221 -4.69 17.68 -10.76
CA ASP A 221 -3.59 17.90 -9.81
C ASP A 221 -2.28 17.32 -10.32
N ASN A 222 -2.33 16.13 -10.96
CA ASN A 222 -1.16 15.52 -11.62
C ASN A 222 -0.62 16.32 -12.82
N GLN A 223 -1.40 17.26 -13.36
CA GLN A 223 -0.98 18.15 -14.45
C GLN A 223 -0.49 19.49 -13.91
N ARG A 224 -1.17 20.01 -12.88
CA ARG A 224 -0.93 21.34 -12.33
C ARG A 224 0.28 21.35 -11.39
N LEU A 225 0.45 20.28 -10.56
CA LEU A 225 1.50 20.17 -9.54
C LEU A 225 1.54 21.40 -8.62
N ALA A 226 0.38 21.74 -8.06
CA ALA A 226 0.22 22.94 -7.25
C ALA A 226 1.08 22.92 -5.99
N VAL A 227 1.56 24.06 -5.55
CA VAL A 227 2.30 24.23 -4.31
C VAL A 227 1.34 24.30 -3.14
N ILE A 228 1.51 23.40 -2.16
CA ILE A 228 0.64 23.28 -0.98
C ILE A 228 1.45 23.61 0.27
N PHE A 229 0.95 24.52 1.10
CA PHE A 229 1.40 24.70 2.47
C PHE A 229 0.53 23.84 3.39
N ASN A 230 1.18 23.14 4.34
CA ASN A 230 0.53 22.38 5.41
C ASN A 230 1.10 22.85 6.75
N ASP A 231 0.23 23.13 7.72
CA ASP A 231 0.59 23.76 9.00
C ASP A 231 1.11 22.78 10.06
N TYR A 232 1.15 21.46 9.78
CA TYR A 232 1.49 20.47 10.82
C TYR A 232 2.99 20.30 11.03
N MET A 233 3.67 19.64 10.08
CA MET A 233 5.08 19.25 10.23
C MET A 233 6.00 20.46 10.26
N ASN A 234 6.88 20.52 11.28
CA ASN A 234 7.80 21.62 11.49
C ASN A 234 7.14 23.00 11.67
N CYS A 235 5.84 23.01 12.00
CA CYS A 235 5.03 24.19 12.18
C CYS A 235 4.19 24.06 13.47
N LEU A 236 2.89 23.83 13.41
CA LEU A 236 1.98 23.85 14.56
C LEU A 236 1.82 22.51 15.30
N TRP A 237 2.18 21.39 14.68
CA TRP A 237 2.12 20.05 15.29
C TRP A 237 0.74 19.65 15.87
N GLY A 238 -0.33 20.05 15.20
CA GLY A 238 -1.69 19.75 15.63
C GLY A 238 -2.24 20.71 16.72
N ASP A 239 -1.69 21.91 16.80
CA ASP A 239 -2.18 22.99 17.67
C ASP A 239 -2.57 24.24 16.86
N PRO A 240 -3.43 24.11 15.82
CA PRO A 240 -3.92 25.23 15.05
C PRO A 240 -4.89 26.10 15.86
N THR A 241 -4.79 27.41 15.72
CA THR A 241 -5.77 28.36 16.22
C THR A 241 -5.92 29.48 15.20
N ALA A 242 -7.06 30.16 15.14
CA ALA A 242 -7.27 31.25 14.20
C ALA A 242 -6.15 32.30 14.29
N GLU A 243 -5.68 32.65 15.51
CA GLU A 243 -4.58 33.60 15.74
C GLU A 243 -3.27 33.15 15.10
N LYS A 244 -2.94 31.86 15.19
CA LYS A 244 -1.70 31.29 14.62
C LYS A 244 -1.78 31.14 13.09
N GLU A 245 -2.97 30.86 12.57
CA GLU A 245 -3.17 30.61 11.15
C GLU A 245 -3.03 31.88 10.31
N PHE A 246 -3.55 33.02 10.74
CA PHE A 246 -3.51 34.25 9.92
C PHE A 246 -2.11 34.64 9.45
N PRO A 247 -1.07 34.73 10.31
CA PRO A 247 0.28 35.06 9.84
C PRO A 247 0.89 33.96 8.95
N LEU A 248 0.53 32.67 9.16
CA LEU A 248 1.00 31.60 8.30
C LEU A 248 0.36 31.67 6.91
N VAL A 249 -0.93 32.02 6.83
CA VAL A 249 -1.63 32.26 5.56
C VAL A 249 -0.97 33.42 4.78
N ASP A 250 -0.59 34.49 5.46
CA ASP A 250 0.12 35.61 4.84
C ASP A 250 1.46 35.18 4.26
N ALA A 251 2.27 34.47 5.06
CA ALA A 251 3.59 33.98 4.64
C ALA A 251 3.49 32.96 3.50
N ALA A 252 2.51 32.05 3.53
CA ALA A 252 2.29 31.06 2.48
C ALA A 252 1.88 31.74 1.14
N ALA A 253 1.02 32.76 1.22
CA ALA A 253 0.62 33.53 0.03
C ALA A 253 1.81 34.29 -0.57
N GLU A 254 2.65 34.93 0.27
CA GLU A 254 3.87 35.62 -0.18
C GLU A 254 4.87 34.65 -0.82
N ALA A 255 4.97 33.42 -0.28
CA ALA A 255 5.79 32.36 -0.84
C ALA A 255 5.25 31.76 -2.16
N GLY A 256 4.05 32.15 -2.59
CA GLY A 256 3.44 31.68 -3.84
C GLY A 256 2.74 30.34 -3.72
N CYS A 257 2.33 29.92 -2.53
CA CYS A 257 1.52 28.72 -2.35
C CYS A 257 0.14 28.90 -2.99
N GLU A 258 -0.39 27.81 -3.53
CA GLU A 258 -1.71 27.78 -4.19
C GLU A 258 -2.79 27.16 -3.32
N TYR A 259 -2.38 26.32 -2.37
CA TYR A 259 -3.23 25.68 -1.36
C TYR A 259 -2.66 25.94 0.03
N PHE A 260 -3.56 26.06 0.99
CA PHE A 260 -3.24 26.12 2.41
C PHE A 260 -4.07 25.08 3.12
N CYS A 261 -3.41 24.08 3.73
CA CYS A 261 -4.06 22.98 4.46
C CYS A 261 -3.94 23.22 5.97
N ILE A 262 -5.09 23.40 6.64
CA ILE A 262 -5.19 23.31 8.09
C ILE A 262 -5.21 21.81 8.44
N ASP A 263 -4.15 21.32 9.06
CA ASP A 263 -3.95 19.91 9.39
C ASP A 263 -4.68 19.53 10.71
N ALA A 264 -4.24 18.50 11.39
CA ALA A 264 -4.87 17.96 12.58
C ALA A 264 -5.04 19.00 13.69
N GLY A 265 -6.09 18.85 14.50
CA GLY A 265 -6.33 19.66 15.69
C GLY A 265 -7.42 20.71 15.56
N TRP A 266 -7.88 21.05 14.35
CA TRP A 266 -8.92 22.04 14.14
C TRP A 266 -10.27 21.66 14.80
N TYR A 267 -10.49 20.38 15.07
CA TYR A 267 -11.71 19.80 15.64
C TYR A 267 -11.61 19.54 17.16
N ALA A 268 -10.42 19.65 17.76
CA ALA A 268 -10.15 19.22 19.13
C ALA A 268 -9.96 20.39 20.09
N ASP A 269 -10.59 20.36 21.25
CA ASP A 269 -10.35 21.34 22.34
C ASP A 269 -9.09 21.02 23.15
N GLY A 270 -8.69 19.76 23.19
CA GLY A 270 -7.53 19.24 23.89
C GLY A 270 -6.48 18.64 22.94
N PHE A 271 -6.05 17.42 23.27
CA PHE A 271 -5.08 16.69 22.43
C PHE A 271 -5.79 16.06 21.24
N TRP A 272 -5.54 16.58 20.08
CA TRP A 272 -6.23 16.23 18.85
C TRP A 272 -6.27 14.71 18.54
N TRP A 273 -5.23 13.98 18.91
CA TRP A 273 -5.09 12.54 18.65
C TRP A 273 -6.17 11.71 19.33
N ASP A 274 -6.53 12.07 20.58
CA ASP A 274 -7.50 11.36 21.39
C ASP A 274 -8.96 11.76 21.07
N GLU A 275 -9.15 12.92 20.45
CA GLU A 275 -10.46 13.54 20.21
C GLU A 275 -10.94 13.41 18.76
N VAL A 276 -10.12 12.80 17.87
CA VAL A 276 -10.45 12.59 16.46
C VAL A 276 -11.72 11.77 16.29
N GLY A 277 -12.56 12.11 15.28
CA GLY A 277 -13.69 11.28 14.89
C GLY A 277 -15.04 11.98 14.72
N GLU A 278 -15.36 13.03 15.48
CA GLU A 278 -16.60 13.79 15.30
C GLU A 278 -16.50 14.82 14.17
N TRP A 279 -15.31 15.35 13.92
CA TRP A 279 -14.99 16.30 12.86
C TRP A 279 -15.79 17.62 12.93
N LYS A 280 -16.13 18.05 14.12
CA LYS A 280 -16.70 19.37 14.37
C LYS A 280 -15.62 20.36 14.79
N GLU A 281 -15.69 21.57 14.29
CA GLU A 281 -14.72 22.63 14.60
C GLU A 281 -14.67 22.96 16.11
N SER A 282 -13.46 23.12 16.66
CA SER A 282 -13.26 23.59 18.03
C SER A 282 -13.53 25.09 18.12
N ARG A 283 -14.54 25.47 18.88
CA ARG A 283 -14.84 26.90 19.15
C ARG A 283 -13.81 27.58 20.05
N LYS A 284 -13.05 26.80 20.80
CA LYS A 284 -11.93 27.29 21.59
C LYS A 284 -10.77 27.73 20.69
N ARG A 285 -10.46 26.98 19.66
CA ARG A 285 -9.38 27.25 18.70
C ARG A 285 -9.80 28.23 17.61
N PHE A 286 -11.04 28.13 17.18
CA PHE A 286 -11.66 28.94 16.11
C PHE A 286 -12.95 29.57 16.63
N PRO A 287 -12.90 30.65 17.43
CA PRO A 287 -14.09 31.26 18.04
C PRO A 287 -15.16 31.65 17.03
N ASN A 288 -14.76 32.10 15.83
CA ASN A 288 -15.66 32.47 14.74
C ASN A 288 -15.84 31.33 13.70
N GLY A 289 -15.33 30.12 14.02
CA GLY A 289 -15.34 28.96 13.15
C GLY A 289 -14.15 28.87 12.22
N VAL A 290 -13.85 27.66 11.76
CA VAL A 290 -12.79 27.41 10.76
C VAL A 290 -13.06 28.17 9.45
N LYS A 291 -14.34 28.45 9.17
CA LYS A 291 -14.77 29.23 8.00
C LYS A 291 -14.10 30.60 7.92
N GLU A 292 -13.87 31.28 9.04
CA GLU A 292 -13.19 32.59 9.07
C GLU A 292 -11.79 32.49 8.46
N VAL A 293 -11.01 31.48 8.87
CA VAL A 293 -9.66 31.24 8.34
C VAL A 293 -9.72 30.79 6.88
N ALA A 294 -10.67 29.91 6.54
CA ALA A 294 -10.85 29.47 5.15
C ALA A 294 -11.20 30.62 4.21
N ASP A 295 -12.04 31.56 4.64
CA ASP A 295 -12.36 32.75 3.86
C ASP A 295 -11.14 33.70 3.73
N TYR A 296 -10.31 33.79 4.77
CA TYR A 296 -9.07 34.56 4.72
C TYR A 296 -8.06 33.93 3.73
N ILE A 297 -7.91 32.59 3.73
CA ILE A 297 -7.10 31.87 2.74
C ILE A 297 -7.55 32.20 1.32
N ARG A 298 -8.88 32.15 1.06
CA ARG A 298 -9.46 32.51 -0.25
C ARG A 298 -9.19 33.97 -0.62
N LYS A 299 -9.29 34.89 0.36
CA LYS A 299 -8.98 36.33 0.14
C LYS A 299 -7.53 36.55 -0.26
N LYS A 300 -6.61 35.69 0.21
CA LYS A 300 -5.20 35.72 -0.19
C LYS A 300 -4.90 34.99 -1.51
N GLY A 301 -5.93 34.49 -2.20
CA GLY A 301 -5.80 33.83 -3.50
C GLY A 301 -5.49 32.36 -3.47
N MET A 302 -5.47 31.72 -2.29
CA MET A 302 -5.22 30.29 -2.12
C MET A 302 -6.53 29.51 -1.96
N ILE A 303 -6.43 28.19 -2.13
CA ILE A 303 -7.52 27.24 -1.90
C ILE A 303 -7.35 26.63 -0.50
N PRO A 304 -8.35 26.75 0.41
CA PRO A 304 -8.29 26.13 1.72
C PRO A 304 -8.48 24.62 1.64
N GLY A 305 -7.75 23.88 2.46
CA GLY A 305 -7.89 22.44 2.70
C GLY A 305 -8.01 22.13 4.19
N LEU A 306 -8.65 21.03 4.51
CA LEU A 306 -8.72 20.47 5.86
C LEU A 306 -8.20 19.05 5.87
N TRP A 307 -7.41 18.70 6.88
CA TRP A 307 -7.01 17.32 7.10
C TRP A 307 -8.12 16.50 7.76
N LEU A 308 -8.33 15.30 7.26
CA LEU A 308 -9.29 14.31 7.77
C LEU A 308 -8.63 12.93 7.85
N GLU A 309 -8.89 12.20 8.92
CA GLU A 309 -8.51 10.79 9.12
C GLU A 309 -9.77 10.00 9.53
N ILE A 310 -10.58 9.67 8.54
CA ILE A 310 -11.93 9.11 8.74
C ILE A 310 -11.94 7.62 9.11
N GLU A 311 -10.78 6.97 9.19
CA GLU A 311 -10.64 5.54 9.47
C GLU A 311 -10.61 5.20 10.96
N VAL A 312 -10.45 6.21 11.80
CA VAL A 312 -10.25 6.04 13.25
C VAL A 312 -11.18 6.93 14.07
N MET A 313 -11.37 6.55 15.31
CA MET A 313 -12.07 7.36 16.31
C MET A 313 -11.30 7.35 17.63
N GLY A 314 -10.96 8.53 18.13
CA GLY A 314 -10.24 8.71 19.38
C GLY A 314 -11.07 8.30 20.59
N ILE A 315 -10.42 7.82 21.63
CA ILE A 315 -11.12 7.35 22.86
C ILE A 315 -11.86 8.46 23.60
N LYS A 316 -11.53 9.73 23.36
CA LYS A 316 -12.19 10.90 23.94
C LYS A 316 -13.17 11.57 22.97
N CYS A 317 -13.37 10.99 21.78
CA CYS A 317 -14.35 11.48 20.85
C CYS A 317 -15.76 11.35 21.47
N PRO A 318 -16.58 12.42 21.49
CA PRO A 318 -17.91 12.38 22.10
C PRO A 318 -18.83 11.30 21.53
N LEU A 319 -18.61 10.87 20.29
CA LEU A 319 -19.43 9.85 19.62
C LEU A 319 -19.18 8.43 20.13
N VAL A 320 -18.02 8.13 20.70
CA VAL A 320 -17.62 6.76 21.10
C VAL A 320 -18.61 6.13 22.05
N ASP A 321 -19.09 6.87 23.04
CA ASP A 321 -20.00 6.36 24.08
C ASP A 321 -21.44 6.84 23.92
N SER A 322 -21.70 7.79 23.02
CA SER A 322 -23.02 8.39 22.84
C SER A 322 -23.77 7.87 21.62
N VAL A 323 -23.08 7.52 20.56
CA VAL A 323 -23.66 7.13 19.26
C VAL A 323 -23.15 5.76 18.79
N CYS A 324 -21.89 5.46 19.03
CA CYS A 324 -21.24 4.28 18.47
C CYS A 324 -21.43 3.04 19.37
N ASP A 325 -22.01 1.99 18.83
CA ASP A 325 -21.96 0.65 19.41
C ASP A 325 -20.73 -0.13 18.92
N ASP A 326 -20.49 -1.34 19.46
CA ASP A 326 -19.32 -2.15 19.10
C ASP A 326 -19.27 -2.54 17.62
N SER A 327 -20.40 -2.50 16.90
CA SER A 327 -20.44 -2.81 15.46
C SER A 327 -19.78 -1.74 14.58
N TRP A 328 -19.48 -0.57 15.13
CA TRP A 328 -18.75 0.49 14.44
C TRP A 328 -17.26 0.19 14.31
N PHE A 329 -16.74 -0.69 15.16
CA PHE A 329 -15.30 -0.90 15.33
C PHE A 329 -14.90 -2.32 14.96
N PHE A 330 -13.68 -2.46 14.47
CA PHE A 330 -13.07 -3.79 14.44
C PHE A 330 -12.98 -4.34 15.87
N THR A 331 -13.38 -5.59 16.04
CA THR A 331 -13.28 -6.28 17.32
C THR A 331 -12.41 -7.53 17.21
N ARG A 332 -11.64 -7.80 18.24
CA ARG A 332 -10.86 -9.03 18.40
C ARG A 332 -11.02 -9.55 19.83
N HIS A 333 -11.37 -10.85 19.95
CA HIS A 333 -11.63 -11.46 21.25
C HIS A 333 -12.66 -10.70 22.11
N GLY A 334 -13.71 -10.16 21.50
CA GLY A 334 -14.77 -9.41 22.18
C GLY A 334 -14.37 -8.01 22.65
N LYS A 335 -13.26 -7.47 22.16
CA LYS A 335 -12.80 -6.11 22.48
C LYS A 335 -12.60 -5.31 21.20
N ARG A 336 -12.89 -4.01 21.24
CA ARG A 336 -12.58 -3.08 20.16
C ARG A 336 -11.09 -3.07 19.86
N VAL A 337 -10.70 -3.13 18.61
CA VAL A 337 -9.30 -2.98 18.19
C VAL A 337 -8.84 -1.58 18.54
N TYR A 338 -7.78 -1.50 19.32
CA TYR A 338 -7.25 -0.29 19.89
C TYR A 338 -5.77 -0.12 19.51
N ASP A 339 -5.42 1.04 19.00
CA ASP A 339 -4.04 1.44 18.77
C ASP A 339 -3.84 2.90 19.17
N ARG A 340 -2.90 3.15 20.10
CA ARG A 340 -2.45 4.48 20.50
C ARG A 340 -3.60 5.46 20.79
N SER A 341 -4.53 5.09 21.67
CA SER A 341 -5.69 5.91 22.04
C SER A 341 -6.74 6.10 20.94
N ARG A 342 -6.76 5.23 19.91
CA ARG A 342 -7.76 5.29 18.84
C ARG A 342 -8.31 3.91 18.53
N TYR A 343 -9.61 3.86 18.24
CA TYR A 343 -10.32 2.68 17.74
C TYR A 343 -10.31 2.69 16.21
N GLN A 344 -10.23 1.50 15.60
CA GLN A 344 -10.32 1.31 14.16
C GLN A 344 -11.78 1.15 13.75
N LEU A 345 -12.25 1.99 12.84
CA LEU A 345 -13.62 1.95 12.32
C LEU A 345 -13.77 0.81 11.29
N ASP A 346 -14.90 0.10 11.35
CA ASP A 346 -15.22 -0.98 10.43
C ASP A 346 -16.09 -0.47 9.27
N PHE A 347 -15.49 -0.13 8.16
CA PHE A 347 -16.19 0.35 6.95
C PHE A 347 -17.08 -0.71 6.26
N ARG A 348 -17.14 -1.94 6.76
CA ARG A 348 -18.15 -2.91 6.35
C ARG A 348 -19.53 -2.53 6.92
N ASN A 349 -19.54 -1.81 8.04
CA ASN A 349 -20.76 -1.29 8.65
C ASN A 349 -21.31 -0.08 7.86
N PRO A 350 -22.58 -0.14 7.40
CA PRO A 350 -23.21 0.98 6.69
C PRO A 350 -23.24 2.29 7.48
N LYS A 351 -23.41 2.23 8.82
CA LYS A 351 -23.43 3.44 9.67
C LYS A 351 -22.08 4.16 9.66
N VAL A 352 -20.96 3.42 9.66
CA VAL A 352 -19.61 3.98 9.56
C VAL A 352 -19.42 4.68 8.22
N ARG A 353 -19.87 4.06 7.13
CA ARG A 353 -19.81 4.68 5.79
C ARG A 353 -20.66 5.96 5.74
N SER A 354 -21.89 5.93 6.26
CA SER A 354 -22.76 7.12 6.30
C SER A 354 -22.11 8.26 7.08
N HIS A 355 -21.50 7.97 8.25
CA HIS A 355 -20.77 8.97 9.01
C HIS A 355 -19.59 9.55 8.22
N ALA A 356 -18.82 8.72 7.52
CA ALA A 356 -17.72 9.20 6.69
C ALA A 356 -18.21 10.07 5.52
N ASP A 357 -19.31 9.68 4.87
CA ASP A 357 -19.94 10.45 3.80
C ASP A 357 -20.43 11.83 4.34
N GLU A 358 -21.10 11.84 5.50
CA GLU A 358 -21.57 13.09 6.16
C GLU A 358 -20.41 14.05 6.55
N VAL A 359 -19.23 13.50 6.86
CA VAL A 359 -18.04 14.30 7.19
C VAL A 359 -17.41 14.92 5.94
N ILE A 360 -17.48 14.22 4.79
CA ILE A 360 -16.85 14.67 3.55
C ILE A 360 -17.73 15.65 2.77
N ASP A 361 -19.07 15.50 2.82
CA ASP A 361 -20.06 16.35 2.15
C ASP A 361 -20.25 17.70 2.84
#